data_fd0590df2cddbcb6f2f67eb0bb609c24
#
_entry.id   fd0590df2cddbcb6f2f67eb0bb609c24
#
_cell.length_a   1.000
_cell.length_b   1.000
_cell.length_c   1.000
_cell.angle_alpha   90.00
_cell.angle_beta   90.00
_cell.angle_gamma   90.00
#
_symmetry.space_group_name_H-M   'P 1'
#
loop_
_entity.id
_entity.type
_entity.pdbx_description
1 polymer ?
#
loop_
_entity_poly.entity_id
_entity_poly.type
_entity_poly.pdbx_seq_one_letter_code
_entity_poly.pdbx_strand_id
1 'polypeptide(L)'
;MEIKMARILKFNKDKADELMARMRAEIEEIDKELSDMVGVTTRWFTMLKTKYGAAYPRKTELRNFENIEAAKVIEANEKLYINREEGFIGTSLKKDEFVSNCSSIDDIILFYKDGRYKIVRVAEKMFVGPGVIHVGIYKKNDKRTIYNVVYRDGRGGPHYIKRFAVTGTNRDREYNLTQGKPGSRIAYFTANPNGEAEIIKVQLKPVPNLRKTVIEKDFSEIGIKGRASMGNLLTRLEVQRIGLKAHGASTLGGRKVWFDRDILRLDFDGHGEYLGE
;
A
#
# COMPACT_ATOMS: atom_id res chain seq x y z
N MET A 1 17.09 63.46 -26.96
CA MET A 1 16.74 64.51 -25.98
C MET A 1 16.23 65.74 -26.71
N GLU A 2 14.93 66.05 -26.61
CA GLU A 2 14.38 67.24 -27.25
C GLU A 2 14.44 68.42 -26.26
N ILE A 3 15.22 69.43 -26.59
CA ILE A 3 15.31 70.65 -25.81
C ILE A 3 14.43 71.73 -26.50
N LYS A 4 13.37 72.22 -25.84
CA LYS A 4 12.55 73.26 -26.37
C LYS A 4 13.37 74.53 -26.57
N MET A 5 13.23 75.17 -27.74
CA MET A 5 14.01 76.39 -28.14
C MET A 5 14.04 77.47 -27.06
N ALA A 6 12.98 77.71 -26.32
CA ALA A 6 12.93 78.66 -25.20
C ALA A 6 13.86 78.38 -24.03
N ARG A 7 14.42 77.15 -23.92
CA ARG A 7 15.36 76.73 -22.86
C ARG A 7 16.81 76.73 -23.32
N ILE A 8 17.09 76.93 -24.60
CA ILE A 8 18.48 76.93 -25.15
C ILE A 8 19.33 78.01 -24.56
N LEU A 9 18.79 79.20 -24.29
CA LEU A 9 19.48 80.32 -23.68
C LEU A 9 19.91 80.11 -22.22
N LYS A 10 19.32 79.10 -21.53
CA LYS A 10 19.68 78.71 -20.15
C LYS A 10 20.46 77.41 -20.10
N PHE A 11 20.81 76.85 -21.24
CA PHE A 11 21.51 75.60 -21.32
C PHE A 11 23.01 75.87 -21.07
N ASN A 12 23.49 75.46 -19.95
CA ASN A 12 24.90 75.56 -19.58
C ASN A 12 25.59 74.24 -19.98
N LYS A 13 26.76 74.36 -20.65
CA LYS A 13 27.56 73.18 -21.06
C LYS A 13 27.85 72.24 -19.89
N ASP A 14 28.14 72.80 -18.68
CA ASP A 14 28.44 71.99 -17.50
C ASP A 14 27.23 71.12 -17.07
N LYS A 15 26.03 71.66 -17.16
CA LYS A 15 24.79 70.86 -16.90
C LYS A 15 24.54 69.79 -17.98
N ALA A 16 24.92 70.04 -19.22
CA ALA A 16 24.87 69.03 -20.28
C ALA A 16 25.85 67.90 -20.00
N ASP A 17 27.08 68.27 -19.65
CA ASP A 17 28.10 67.30 -19.35
C ASP A 17 27.78 66.45 -18.09
N GLU A 18 27.20 67.08 -17.05
CA GLU A 18 26.67 66.34 -15.86
C GLU A 18 25.55 65.38 -16.26
N LEU A 19 24.60 65.81 -17.07
CA LEU A 19 23.50 64.98 -17.54
C LEU A 19 23.97 63.80 -18.37
N MET A 20 24.94 64.04 -19.26
CA MET A 20 25.56 63.02 -20.08
C MET A 20 26.35 62.00 -19.22
N ALA A 21 27.08 62.49 -18.22
CA ALA A 21 27.78 61.59 -17.30
C ALA A 21 26.80 60.69 -16.49
N ARG A 22 25.71 61.28 -16.03
CA ARG A 22 24.64 60.56 -15.31
C ARG A 22 24.00 59.47 -16.20
N MET A 23 23.62 59.83 -17.43
CA MET A 23 23.05 58.88 -18.38
C MET A 23 24.01 57.73 -18.73
N ARG A 24 25.33 57.99 -18.86
CA ARG A 24 26.32 56.96 -19.08
C ARG A 24 26.45 56.04 -17.90
N ALA A 25 26.40 56.55 -16.68
CA ALA A 25 26.42 55.76 -15.47
C ALA A 25 25.15 54.84 -15.36
N GLU A 26 23.96 55.40 -15.68
CA GLU A 26 22.72 54.62 -15.73
C GLU A 26 22.78 53.49 -16.81
N ILE A 27 23.36 53.77 -18.00
CA ILE A 27 23.54 52.75 -19.02
C ILE A 27 24.47 51.66 -18.54
N GLU A 28 25.60 52.02 -17.91
CA GLU A 28 26.55 51.04 -17.37
C GLU A 28 25.94 50.16 -16.27
N GLU A 29 25.07 50.72 -15.43
CA GLU A 29 24.36 49.99 -14.41
C GLU A 29 23.33 49.00 -15.02
N ILE A 30 22.58 49.46 -16.05
CA ILE A 30 21.65 48.62 -16.79
C ILE A 30 22.38 47.48 -17.54
N ASP A 31 23.53 47.77 -18.14
CA ASP A 31 24.32 46.74 -18.82
C ASP A 31 24.84 45.68 -17.83
N LYS A 32 25.23 46.08 -16.63
CA LYS A 32 25.58 45.13 -15.54
C LYS A 32 24.40 44.30 -15.13
N GLU A 33 23.20 44.89 -14.96
CA GLU A 33 21.99 44.17 -14.64
C GLU A 33 21.59 43.18 -15.75
N LEU A 34 21.73 43.57 -17.04
CA LEU A 34 21.45 42.72 -18.16
C LEU A 34 22.45 41.54 -18.26
N SER A 35 23.69 41.74 -17.84
CA SER A 35 24.69 40.67 -17.79
C SER A 35 24.46 39.62 -16.72
N ASP A 36 23.70 39.96 -15.63
CA ASP A 36 23.35 39.07 -14.53
C ASP A 36 21.83 39.05 -14.26
N MET A 37 21.07 38.68 -15.26
CA MET A 37 19.60 38.60 -15.18
C MET A 37 19.13 37.65 -14.06
N VAL A 38 19.88 36.60 -13.78
CA VAL A 38 19.52 35.62 -12.71
C VAL A 38 19.67 36.27 -11.35
N GLY A 39 20.77 37.00 -11.12
CA GLY A 39 20.99 37.72 -9.88
C GLY A 39 19.95 38.82 -9.64
N VAL A 40 19.63 39.61 -10.69
CA VAL A 40 18.58 40.64 -10.63
C VAL A 40 17.23 40.04 -10.27
N THR A 41 16.85 38.97 -10.97
CA THR A 41 15.58 38.26 -10.72
C THR A 41 15.52 37.71 -9.31
N THR A 42 16.59 37.11 -8.83
CA THR A 42 16.68 36.55 -7.47
C THR A 42 16.54 37.65 -6.41
N ARG A 43 17.23 38.79 -6.58
CA ARG A 43 17.12 39.95 -5.67
C ARG A 43 15.69 40.50 -5.67
N TRP A 44 15.07 40.63 -6.83
CA TRP A 44 13.70 41.09 -6.96
C TRP A 44 12.69 40.21 -6.21
N PHE A 45 12.72 38.90 -6.45
CA PHE A 45 11.82 37.97 -5.76
C PHE A 45 12.11 37.87 -4.26
N THR A 46 13.35 38.01 -3.83
CA THR A 46 13.72 38.07 -2.42
C THR A 46 13.12 39.32 -1.74
N MET A 47 13.18 40.48 -2.40
CA MET A 47 12.56 41.71 -1.93
C MET A 47 11.01 41.56 -1.84
N LEU A 48 10.39 40.97 -2.84
CA LEU A 48 8.94 40.71 -2.81
C LEU A 48 8.56 39.76 -1.68
N LYS A 49 9.36 38.70 -1.45
CA LYS A 49 9.15 37.78 -0.32
C LYS A 49 9.25 38.48 1.02
N THR A 50 10.23 39.36 1.20
CA THR A 50 10.40 40.11 2.45
C THR A 50 9.23 41.08 2.66
N LYS A 51 8.77 41.75 1.61
CA LYS A 51 7.72 42.78 1.70
C LYS A 51 6.31 42.18 1.85
N TYR A 52 6.03 41.07 1.19
CA TYR A 52 4.68 40.51 1.08
C TYR A 52 4.51 39.10 1.61
N GLY A 53 5.60 38.38 1.88
CA GLY A 53 5.56 36.97 2.25
C GLY A 53 4.75 36.66 3.51
N ALA A 54 4.71 37.59 4.46
CA ALA A 54 3.90 37.42 5.68
C ALA A 54 2.39 37.50 5.40
N ALA A 55 1.97 38.37 4.44
CA ALA A 55 0.56 38.54 4.05
C ALA A 55 0.10 37.43 3.10
N TYR A 56 1.01 36.83 2.36
CA TYR A 56 0.73 35.78 1.36
C TYR A 56 1.57 34.53 1.61
N PRO A 57 1.29 33.74 2.70
CA PRO A 57 2.03 32.52 2.98
C PRO A 57 1.88 31.53 1.84
N ARG A 58 2.95 30.79 1.57
CA ARG A 58 2.95 29.77 0.52
C ARG A 58 1.99 28.65 0.90
N LYS A 59 1.01 28.36 0.05
CA LYS A 59 0.06 27.26 0.22
C LYS A 59 0.50 25.95 -0.48
N THR A 60 1.58 26.02 -1.29
CA THR A 60 2.11 24.87 -2.03
C THR A 60 3.43 24.42 -1.45
N GLU A 61 3.61 23.13 -1.29
CA GLU A 61 4.85 22.48 -0.87
C GLU A 61 5.56 21.91 -2.10
N LEU A 62 6.89 22.17 -2.22
CA LEU A 62 7.71 21.51 -3.24
C LEU A 62 8.15 20.17 -2.69
N ARG A 63 7.65 19.07 -3.26
CA ARG A 63 8.08 17.72 -2.97
C ARG A 63 8.80 17.14 -4.18
N ASN A 64 9.91 16.45 -3.94
CA ASN A 64 10.54 15.65 -4.98
C ASN A 64 9.68 14.41 -5.24
N PHE A 65 9.49 14.05 -6.50
CA PHE A 65 8.74 12.85 -6.90
C PHE A 65 9.32 11.56 -6.31
N GLU A 66 10.59 11.53 -5.96
CA GLU A 66 11.26 10.39 -5.31
C GLU A 66 10.69 10.05 -3.92
N ASN A 67 10.09 11.02 -3.21
CA ASN A 67 9.50 10.82 -1.88
C ASN A 67 7.98 10.57 -1.90
N ILE A 68 7.35 10.62 -3.07
CA ILE A 68 5.95 10.24 -3.21
C ILE A 68 5.94 8.73 -3.41
N GLU A 69 5.60 7.99 -2.36
CA GLU A 69 5.24 6.59 -2.52
C GLU A 69 4.05 6.53 -3.48
N ALA A 70 4.29 6.07 -4.71
CA ALA A 70 3.28 5.99 -5.76
C ALA A 70 2.01 5.25 -5.26
N ALA A 71 2.18 4.32 -4.31
CA ALA A 71 1.09 3.61 -3.65
C ALA A 71 0.11 4.50 -2.86
N LYS A 72 0.52 5.69 -2.40
CA LYS A 72 -0.36 6.59 -1.62
C LYS A 72 -1.22 7.50 -2.51
N VAL A 73 -0.83 7.71 -3.75
CA VAL A 73 -1.52 8.64 -4.69
C VAL A 73 -2.49 7.90 -5.61
N ILE A 74 -2.34 6.60 -5.74
CA ILE A 74 -3.12 5.80 -6.69
C ILE A 74 -4.41 5.34 -6.03
N GLU A 75 -5.53 5.81 -6.55
CA GLU A 75 -6.86 5.33 -6.18
C GLU A 75 -7.10 3.93 -6.75
N ALA A 76 -7.81 3.10 -5.98
CA ALA A 76 -8.22 1.76 -6.40
C ALA A 76 -9.39 1.84 -7.40
N ASN A 77 -9.10 2.27 -8.63
CA ASN A 77 -10.11 2.54 -9.65
C ASN A 77 -10.46 1.32 -10.50
N GLU A 78 -9.73 0.23 -10.35
CA GLU A 78 -9.95 -0.99 -11.11
C GLU A 78 -10.61 -2.08 -10.25
N LYS A 79 -11.35 -2.97 -10.90
CA LYS A 79 -12.01 -4.11 -10.26
C LYS A 79 -11.31 -5.39 -10.64
N LEU A 80 -10.88 -6.16 -9.64
CA LEU A 80 -10.24 -7.45 -9.83
C LEU A 80 -11.27 -8.57 -9.87
N TYR A 81 -11.17 -9.46 -10.83
CA TYR A 81 -12.03 -10.62 -11.02
C TYR A 81 -11.20 -11.88 -11.13
N ILE A 82 -11.80 -13.02 -10.77
CA ILE A 82 -11.18 -14.35 -10.91
C ILE A 82 -12.13 -15.36 -11.54
N ASN A 83 -11.62 -16.14 -12.47
CA ASN A 83 -12.22 -17.37 -12.95
C ASN A 83 -11.49 -18.56 -12.30
N ARG A 84 -12.11 -19.16 -11.28
CA ARG A 84 -11.47 -20.24 -10.50
C ARG A 84 -11.40 -21.57 -11.26
N GLU A 85 -12.33 -21.78 -12.19
CA GLU A 85 -12.39 -23.02 -13.00
C GLU A 85 -11.30 -23.02 -14.05
N GLU A 86 -11.20 -21.95 -14.82
CA GLU A 86 -10.20 -21.81 -15.87
C GLU A 86 -8.83 -21.37 -15.33
N GLY A 87 -8.78 -20.83 -14.12
CA GLY A 87 -7.54 -20.36 -13.48
C GLY A 87 -7.02 -19.03 -14.04
N PHE A 88 -7.91 -18.11 -14.42
CA PHE A 88 -7.55 -16.75 -14.84
C PHE A 88 -7.93 -15.72 -13.79
N ILE A 89 -7.10 -14.69 -13.66
CA ILE A 89 -7.35 -13.51 -12.83
C ILE A 89 -7.02 -12.24 -13.62
N GLY A 90 -7.77 -11.17 -13.39
CA GLY A 90 -7.48 -9.89 -14.04
C GLY A 90 -8.62 -8.88 -13.94
N THR A 91 -8.36 -7.68 -14.45
CA THR A 91 -9.32 -6.56 -14.42
C THR A 91 -10.29 -6.60 -15.59
N SER A 92 -9.97 -7.31 -16.67
CA SER A 92 -10.81 -7.43 -17.85
C SER A 92 -11.89 -8.52 -17.75
N LEU A 93 -11.87 -9.38 -16.74
CA LEU A 93 -12.74 -10.54 -16.56
C LEU A 93 -14.09 -10.17 -15.92
N LYS A 94 -14.80 -9.20 -16.46
CA LYS A 94 -16.02 -8.60 -15.87
C LYS A 94 -17.21 -9.55 -15.67
N LYS A 95 -17.19 -10.74 -16.29
CA LYS A 95 -18.24 -11.75 -16.18
C LYS A 95 -17.98 -12.79 -15.09
N ASP A 96 -16.78 -12.78 -14.51
CA ASP A 96 -16.33 -13.74 -13.51
C ASP A 96 -16.54 -13.23 -12.08
N GLU A 97 -16.07 -13.98 -11.09
CA GLU A 97 -16.22 -13.64 -9.67
C GLU A 97 -15.46 -12.36 -9.32
N PHE A 98 -16.14 -11.36 -8.79
CA PHE A 98 -15.52 -10.13 -8.28
C PHE A 98 -14.76 -10.42 -6.97
N VAL A 99 -13.52 -9.96 -6.87
CA VAL A 99 -12.66 -10.13 -5.71
C VAL A 99 -12.61 -8.86 -4.87
N SER A 100 -12.12 -7.77 -5.43
CA SER A 100 -11.95 -6.49 -4.72
C SER A 100 -11.64 -5.36 -5.70
N ASN A 101 -11.74 -4.12 -5.23
CA ASN A 101 -11.16 -2.99 -5.95
C ASN A 101 -9.65 -3.01 -5.77
N CYS A 102 -8.92 -2.64 -6.80
CA CYS A 102 -7.46 -2.63 -6.84
C CYS A 102 -6.95 -1.49 -7.71
N SER A 103 -5.65 -1.28 -7.67
CA SER A 103 -4.91 -0.44 -8.61
C SER A 103 -4.07 -1.30 -9.54
N SER A 104 -3.73 -0.79 -10.71
CA SER A 104 -2.84 -1.43 -11.69
C SER A 104 -1.44 -1.73 -11.16
N ILE A 105 -1.02 -1.07 -10.08
CA ILE A 105 0.28 -1.29 -9.44
C ILE A 105 0.25 -2.20 -8.23
N ASP A 106 -0.94 -2.60 -7.77
CA ASP A 106 -1.09 -3.47 -6.61
C ASP A 106 -0.52 -4.86 -6.87
N ASP A 107 -0.07 -5.48 -5.80
CA ASP A 107 0.25 -6.89 -5.77
C ASP A 107 -0.93 -7.68 -5.19
N ILE A 108 -1.18 -8.85 -5.71
CA ILE A 108 -2.22 -9.76 -5.23
C ILE A 108 -1.58 -11.05 -4.73
N ILE A 109 -2.11 -11.56 -3.63
CA ILE A 109 -1.72 -12.85 -3.07
C ILE A 109 -2.75 -13.92 -3.41
N LEU A 110 -2.29 -15.06 -3.85
CA LEU A 110 -3.08 -16.20 -4.28
C LEU A 110 -2.73 -17.41 -3.43
N PHE A 111 -3.73 -18.06 -2.83
CA PHE A 111 -3.56 -19.30 -2.10
C PHE A 111 -4.26 -20.44 -2.82
N TYR A 112 -3.60 -21.60 -2.91
CA TYR A 112 -4.07 -22.76 -3.62
C TYR A 112 -4.45 -23.90 -2.65
N LYS A 113 -5.33 -24.76 -3.11
CA LYS A 113 -5.84 -25.90 -2.35
C LYS A 113 -4.77 -26.89 -1.93
N ASP A 114 -3.69 -27.00 -2.69
CA ASP A 114 -2.55 -27.85 -2.39
C ASP A 114 -1.58 -27.27 -1.35
N GLY A 115 -1.82 -26.02 -0.91
CA GLY A 115 -1.00 -25.32 0.08
C GLY A 115 0.07 -24.43 -0.52
N ARG A 116 0.16 -24.35 -1.83
CA ARG A 116 1.02 -23.34 -2.48
C ARG A 116 0.39 -21.96 -2.35
N TYR A 117 1.23 -20.95 -2.39
CA TYR A 117 0.80 -19.56 -2.58
C TYR A 117 1.86 -18.78 -3.35
N LYS A 118 1.43 -17.74 -4.04
CA LYS A 118 2.30 -16.82 -4.76
C LYS A 118 1.75 -15.39 -4.73
N ILE A 119 2.64 -14.44 -4.98
CA ILE A 119 2.30 -13.04 -5.15
C ILE A 119 2.58 -12.67 -6.60
N VAL A 120 1.61 -12.03 -7.23
CA VAL A 120 1.72 -11.54 -8.61
C VAL A 120 1.21 -10.11 -8.68
N ARG A 121 1.62 -9.37 -9.68
CA ARG A 121 1.11 -8.03 -9.94
C ARG A 121 -0.26 -8.10 -10.60
N VAL A 122 -1.11 -7.11 -10.32
CA VAL A 122 -2.38 -6.94 -11.06
C VAL A 122 -2.09 -6.78 -12.55
N ALA A 123 -2.86 -7.48 -13.37
CA ALA A 123 -2.81 -7.40 -14.83
C ALA A 123 -4.23 -7.47 -15.41
N GLU A 124 -4.40 -7.10 -16.68
CA GLU A 124 -5.68 -7.18 -17.35
C GLU A 124 -6.22 -8.60 -17.41
N LYS A 125 -5.36 -9.56 -17.73
CA LYS A 125 -5.67 -11.01 -17.74
C LYS A 125 -4.39 -11.82 -17.54
N MET A 126 -4.36 -12.67 -16.53
CA MET A 126 -3.21 -13.52 -16.20
C MET A 126 -3.68 -14.94 -15.90
N PHE A 127 -2.96 -15.93 -16.40
CA PHE A 127 -3.17 -17.32 -16.02
C PHE A 127 -2.42 -17.63 -14.73
N VAL A 128 -3.16 -18.05 -13.72
CA VAL A 128 -2.63 -18.38 -12.39
C VAL A 128 -2.77 -19.87 -12.06
N GLY A 129 -3.51 -20.60 -12.89
CA GLY A 129 -3.80 -22.02 -12.69
C GLY A 129 -5.04 -22.28 -11.84
N PRO A 130 -5.59 -23.49 -11.92
CA PRO A 130 -6.78 -23.88 -11.19
C PRO A 130 -6.48 -24.16 -9.70
N GLY A 131 -7.55 -24.23 -8.90
CA GLY A 131 -7.47 -24.61 -7.49
C GLY A 131 -7.15 -23.46 -6.54
N VAL A 132 -7.31 -22.22 -6.98
CA VAL A 132 -7.22 -21.04 -6.11
C VAL A 132 -8.36 -21.05 -5.11
N ILE A 133 -8.04 -20.99 -3.81
CA ILE A 133 -9.01 -20.95 -2.70
C ILE A 133 -9.23 -19.53 -2.17
N HIS A 134 -8.20 -18.68 -2.23
CA HIS A 134 -8.30 -17.30 -1.75
C HIS A 134 -7.44 -16.37 -2.62
N VAL A 135 -7.97 -15.16 -2.82
CA VAL A 135 -7.29 -14.04 -3.47
C VAL A 135 -7.52 -12.78 -2.65
N GLY A 136 -6.48 -11.98 -2.48
CA GLY A 136 -6.57 -10.70 -1.80
C GLY A 136 -5.48 -9.74 -2.27
N ILE A 137 -5.65 -8.46 -1.95
CA ILE A 137 -4.61 -7.45 -2.16
C ILE A 137 -3.47 -7.71 -1.17
N TYR A 138 -2.26 -7.78 -1.68
CA TYR A 138 -1.06 -7.98 -0.86
C TYR A 138 -0.42 -6.65 -0.50
N LYS A 139 -0.24 -6.40 0.78
CA LYS A 139 0.52 -5.28 1.32
C LYS A 139 1.82 -5.78 1.91
N LYS A 140 2.94 -5.28 1.40
CA LYS A 140 4.26 -5.63 1.92
C LYS A 140 4.38 -5.17 3.38
N ASN A 141 4.98 -6.00 4.24
CA ASN A 141 5.15 -5.76 5.68
C ASN A 141 3.84 -5.69 6.48
N ASP A 142 2.69 -6.06 5.92
CA ASP A 142 1.47 -6.15 6.68
C ASP A 142 1.55 -7.30 7.71
N LYS A 143 1.49 -6.93 8.98
CA LYS A 143 1.48 -7.86 10.13
C LYS A 143 0.07 -8.04 10.71
N ARG A 144 -0.92 -7.28 10.21
CA ARG A 144 -2.28 -7.33 10.74
C ARG A 144 -3.17 -8.34 10.04
N THR A 145 -2.96 -8.55 8.75
CA THR A 145 -3.68 -9.61 8.01
C THR A 145 -3.15 -10.98 8.43
N ILE A 146 -3.93 -11.66 9.24
CA ILE A 146 -3.61 -13.00 9.75
C ILE A 146 -4.43 -14.05 9.00
N TYR A 147 -3.74 -15.06 8.52
CA TYR A 147 -4.35 -16.20 7.87
C TYR A 147 -4.50 -17.35 8.86
N ASN A 148 -5.74 -17.83 9.02
CA ASN A 148 -6.07 -19.00 9.82
C ASN A 148 -6.20 -20.20 8.90
N VAL A 149 -5.44 -21.26 9.16
CA VAL A 149 -5.34 -22.41 8.24
C VAL A 149 -5.38 -23.73 9.00
N VAL A 150 -6.15 -24.67 8.48
CA VAL A 150 -6.02 -26.08 8.79
C VAL A 150 -5.65 -26.82 7.51
N TYR A 151 -4.60 -27.62 7.56
CA TYR A 151 -4.14 -28.41 6.43
C TYR A 151 -3.79 -29.84 6.80
N ARG A 152 -3.93 -30.73 5.85
CA ARG A 152 -3.45 -32.12 5.95
C ARG A 152 -2.06 -32.20 5.35
N ASP A 153 -1.13 -32.83 6.04
CA ASP A 153 0.25 -32.97 5.61
C ASP A 153 0.51 -34.36 5.00
N GLY A 154 0.42 -34.40 3.67
CA GLY A 154 0.54 -35.63 2.88
C GLY A 154 -0.80 -36.38 2.69
N ARG A 155 -0.79 -37.39 1.85
CA ARG A 155 -1.95 -38.24 1.58
C ARG A 155 -2.22 -39.14 2.78
N GLY A 156 -3.40 -38.96 3.44
CA GLY A 156 -3.73 -39.69 4.68
C GLY A 156 -2.94 -39.26 5.92
N GLY A 157 -2.18 -38.19 5.84
CA GLY A 157 -1.38 -37.66 6.96
C GLY A 157 -2.18 -36.88 7.99
N PRO A 158 -1.54 -36.47 9.09
CA PRO A 158 -2.17 -35.71 10.15
C PRO A 158 -2.59 -34.32 9.70
N HIS A 159 -3.56 -33.75 10.43
CA HIS A 159 -4.02 -32.39 10.23
C HIS A 159 -3.32 -31.46 11.21
N TYR A 160 -2.85 -30.33 10.70
CA TYR A 160 -2.21 -29.25 11.45
C TYR A 160 -3.04 -27.97 11.37
N ILE A 161 -2.98 -27.19 12.44
CA ILE A 161 -3.60 -25.88 12.56
C ILE A 161 -2.53 -24.83 12.79
N LYS A 162 -2.63 -23.70 12.10
CA LYS A 162 -1.72 -22.57 12.30
C LYS A 162 -2.34 -21.23 11.96
N ARG A 163 -1.75 -20.20 12.55
CA ARG A 163 -1.97 -18.79 12.23
C ARG A 163 -0.68 -18.16 11.77
N PHE A 164 -0.71 -17.35 10.72
CA PHE A 164 0.49 -16.71 10.22
C PHE A 164 0.14 -15.43 9.45
N ALA A 165 1.14 -14.53 9.35
CA ALA A 165 1.12 -13.38 8.45
C ALA A 165 2.10 -13.62 7.29
N VAL A 166 1.85 -12.95 6.16
CA VAL A 166 2.75 -12.94 5.01
C VAL A 166 3.34 -11.55 4.86
N THR A 167 4.47 -11.30 5.50
CA THR A 167 5.09 -9.96 5.57
C THR A 167 6.11 -9.69 4.48
N GLY A 168 6.87 -10.70 4.06
CA GLY A 168 7.95 -10.53 3.06
C GLY A 168 8.00 -11.71 2.11
N THR A 169 7.75 -11.45 0.83
CA THR A 169 7.81 -12.43 -0.26
C THR A 169 8.26 -11.75 -1.54
N ASN A 170 8.88 -12.50 -2.44
CA ASN A 170 9.21 -12.04 -3.77
C ASN A 170 8.05 -12.33 -4.72
N ARG A 171 7.79 -11.43 -5.67
CA ARG A 171 6.83 -11.64 -6.75
C ARG A 171 7.19 -12.85 -7.59
N ASP A 172 6.18 -13.47 -8.18
CA ASP A 172 6.28 -14.58 -9.14
C ASP A 172 6.98 -15.83 -8.62
N ARG A 173 7.30 -15.88 -7.31
CA ARG A 173 7.85 -17.04 -6.65
C ARG A 173 6.76 -17.81 -5.91
N GLU A 174 6.76 -19.12 -6.10
CA GLU A 174 5.89 -20.02 -5.35
C GLU A 174 6.47 -20.36 -3.98
N TYR A 175 5.60 -20.36 -3.00
CA TYR A 175 5.90 -20.72 -1.62
C TYR A 175 4.92 -21.79 -1.15
N ASN A 176 5.29 -22.57 -0.14
CA ASN A 176 4.44 -23.60 0.39
C ASN A 176 4.06 -23.32 1.86
N LEU A 177 2.80 -23.48 2.19
CA LEU A 177 2.28 -23.41 3.55
C LEU A 177 2.41 -24.72 4.31
N THR A 178 2.42 -25.84 3.59
CA THR A 178 2.58 -27.18 4.14
C THR A 178 4.06 -27.55 4.20
N GLN A 179 4.36 -28.75 4.68
CA GLN A 179 5.75 -29.26 4.65
C GLN A 179 6.18 -29.79 3.28
N GLY A 180 5.36 -29.58 2.25
CA GLY A 180 5.67 -29.98 0.87
C GLY A 180 5.48 -31.46 0.58
N LYS A 181 4.90 -32.26 1.48
CA LYS A 181 4.63 -33.67 1.24
C LYS A 181 3.60 -33.83 0.12
N PRO A 182 3.79 -34.77 -0.82
CA PRO A 182 2.84 -35.04 -1.88
C PRO A 182 1.45 -35.37 -1.34
N GLY A 183 0.41 -34.75 -1.92
CA GLY A 183 -0.97 -34.94 -1.48
C GLY A 183 -1.38 -34.13 -0.25
N SER A 184 -0.56 -33.18 0.19
CA SER A 184 -0.96 -32.17 1.18
C SER A 184 -2.10 -31.33 0.64
N ARG A 185 -3.00 -30.90 1.52
CA ARG A 185 -4.20 -30.16 1.11
C ARG A 185 -4.69 -29.23 2.23
N ILE A 186 -5.08 -28.02 1.84
CA ILE A 186 -5.79 -27.10 2.74
C ILE A 186 -7.21 -27.63 2.97
N ALA A 187 -7.58 -27.78 4.23
CA ALA A 187 -8.91 -28.22 4.66
C ALA A 187 -9.78 -27.03 5.13
N TYR A 188 -9.16 -25.98 5.65
CA TYR A 188 -9.83 -24.74 6.06
C TYR A 188 -8.87 -23.57 5.86
N PHE A 189 -9.41 -22.43 5.41
CA PHE A 189 -8.65 -21.22 5.17
C PHE A 189 -9.52 -19.98 5.37
N THR A 190 -9.03 -19.01 6.13
CA THR A 190 -9.62 -17.67 6.22
C THR A 190 -8.54 -16.60 6.28
N ALA A 191 -8.85 -15.43 5.75
CA ALA A 191 -8.01 -14.24 5.82
C ALA A 191 -8.69 -13.22 6.75
N ASN A 192 -7.96 -12.77 7.75
CA ASN A 192 -8.46 -11.93 8.83
C ASN A 192 -7.66 -10.62 8.90
N PRO A 193 -8.17 -9.51 8.32
CA PRO A 193 -7.41 -8.26 8.17
C PRO A 193 -6.99 -7.60 9.49
N ASN A 194 -7.67 -7.91 10.59
CA ASN A 194 -7.33 -7.40 11.92
C ASN A 194 -6.93 -8.50 12.89
N GLY A 195 -6.54 -9.68 12.38
CA GLY A 195 -6.13 -10.81 13.20
C GLY A 195 -7.24 -11.40 14.04
N GLU A 196 -8.48 -11.40 13.52
CA GLU A 196 -9.61 -12.03 14.15
C GLU A 196 -9.33 -13.52 14.37
N ALA A 197 -9.75 -14.02 15.53
CA ALA A 197 -9.65 -15.43 15.88
C ALA A 197 -11.01 -16.07 15.81
N GLU A 198 -11.15 -17.03 14.94
CA GLU A 198 -12.39 -17.76 14.72
C GLU A 198 -12.42 -19.02 15.56
N ILE A 199 -13.64 -19.48 15.90
CA ILE A 199 -13.87 -20.81 16.48
C ILE A 199 -14.38 -21.71 15.37
N ILE A 200 -13.68 -22.81 15.14
CA ILE A 200 -14.05 -23.80 14.14
C ILE A 200 -14.57 -25.10 14.79
N LYS A 201 -15.47 -25.74 14.04
CA LYS A 201 -15.99 -27.06 14.35
C LYS A 201 -15.40 -28.05 13.33
N VAL A 202 -14.60 -28.99 13.83
CA VAL A 202 -13.95 -30.03 13.02
C VAL A 202 -14.71 -31.33 13.22
N GLN A 203 -15.34 -31.80 12.17
CA GLN A 203 -16.04 -33.09 12.17
C GLN A 203 -15.09 -34.18 11.66
N LEU A 204 -14.86 -35.17 12.49
CA LEU A 204 -14.04 -36.32 12.19
C LEU A 204 -14.85 -37.41 11.48
N LYS A 205 -14.19 -38.19 10.64
CA LYS A 205 -14.79 -39.36 10.05
C LYS A 205 -15.02 -40.41 11.15
N PRO A 206 -16.22 -40.96 11.28
CA PRO A 206 -16.49 -41.98 12.27
C PRO A 206 -15.60 -43.19 12.06
N VAL A 207 -14.96 -43.65 13.15
CA VAL A 207 -14.21 -44.88 13.21
C VAL A 207 -14.61 -45.68 14.45
N PRO A 208 -14.50 -47.02 14.45
CA PRO A 208 -14.85 -47.82 15.65
C PRO A 208 -14.12 -47.29 16.88
N ASN A 209 -14.84 -47.28 18.02
CA ASN A 209 -14.36 -46.81 19.33
C ASN A 209 -14.07 -45.29 19.45
N LEU A 210 -14.41 -44.47 18.44
CA LEU A 210 -14.29 -43.03 18.56
C LEU A 210 -15.45 -42.43 19.35
N ARG A 211 -15.18 -41.98 20.58
CA ARG A 211 -16.24 -41.39 21.46
C ARG A 211 -16.65 -39.97 21.06
N LYS A 212 -15.72 -39.19 20.54
CA LYS A 212 -15.95 -37.80 20.14
C LYS A 212 -15.66 -37.63 18.65
N THR A 213 -16.69 -37.39 17.84
CA THR A 213 -16.61 -37.19 16.40
C THR A 213 -16.45 -35.71 16.03
N VAL A 214 -16.58 -34.80 17.00
CA VAL A 214 -16.49 -33.37 16.80
C VAL A 214 -15.47 -32.77 17.75
N ILE A 215 -14.56 -31.98 17.20
CA ILE A 215 -13.57 -31.17 17.93
C ILE A 215 -13.91 -29.71 17.67
N GLU A 216 -14.02 -28.92 18.73
CA GLU A 216 -14.05 -27.45 18.62
C GLU A 216 -12.65 -26.92 18.89
N LYS A 217 -12.23 -25.97 18.06
CA LYS A 217 -10.92 -25.35 18.22
C LYS A 217 -11.02 -23.85 18.01
N ASP A 218 -10.49 -23.11 18.98
CA ASP A 218 -10.42 -21.66 18.94
C ASP A 218 -9.04 -21.26 18.40
N PHE A 219 -9.01 -20.43 17.37
CA PHE A 219 -7.79 -19.89 16.82
C PHE A 219 -7.09 -18.89 17.77
N SER A 220 -7.78 -18.29 18.75
CA SER A 220 -7.16 -17.41 19.73
C SER A 220 -6.09 -18.11 20.58
N GLU A 221 -6.26 -19.42 20.79
CA GLU A 221 -5.28 -20.26 21.51
C GLU A 221 -4.03 -20.57 20.66
N ILE A 222 -4.06 -20.26 19.36
CA ILE A 222 -2.97 -20.56 18.42
C ILE A 222 -2.11 -19.32 18.24
N GLY A 223 -0.88 -19.37 18.69
CA GLY A 223 0.09 -18.30 18.49
C GLY A 223 0.39 -18.06 17.01
N ILE A 224 0.54 -16.78 16.62
CA ILE A 224 0.93 -16.38 15.27
C ILE A 224 2.38 -16.78 15.05
N LYS A 225 2.64 -17.58 14.03
CA LYS A 225 3.97 -18.14 13.71
C LYS A 225 4.41 -17.70 12.31
N GLY A 226 5.64 -18.01 11.96
CA GLY A 226 6.13 -17.78 10.59
C GLY A 226 5.39 -18.66 9.57
N ARG A 227 5.23 -18.16 8.36
CA ARG A 227 4.52 -18.84 7.25
C ARG A 227 5.02 -20.25 6.95
N ALA A 228 6.33 -20.50 7.08
CA ALA A 228 6.96 -21.80 6.84
C ALA A 228 6.85 -22.78 8.02
N SER A 229 6.32 -22.35 9.17
CA SER A 229 6.18 -23.24 10.32
C SER A 229 5.15 -24.34 10.07
N MET A 230 5.36 -25.51 10.66
CA MET A 230 4.45 -26.65 10.54
C MET A 230 3.09 -26.40 11.22
N GLY A 231 3.06 -25.56 12.26
CA GLY A 231 1.85 -25.35 13.06
C GLY A 231 1.72 -26.35 14.20
N ASN A 232 0.54 -26.38 14.82
CA ASN A 232 0.22 -27.28 15.91
C ASN A 232 -0.54 -28.49 15.37
N LEU A 233 -0.29 -29.68 15.92
CA LEU A 233 -1.06 -30.88 15.58
C LEU A 233 -2.51 -30.69 16.01
N LEU A 234 -3.44 -30.79 15.08
CA LEU A 234 -4.87 -30.76 15.36
C LEU A 234 -5.42 -32.15 15.62
N THR A 235 -5.21 -33.07 14.68
CA THR A 235 -5.65 -34.46 14.80
C THR A 235 -4.90 -35.39 13.83
N ARG A 236 -4.73 -36.64 14.21
CA ARG A 236 -4.25 -37.71 13.32
C ARG A 236 -5.38 -38.45 12.62
N LEU A 237 -6.64 -38.19 13.03
CA LEU A 237 -7.81 -38.82 12.46
C LEU A 237 -8.21 -38.10 11.15
N GLU A 238 -8.91 -38.83 10.29
CA GLU A 238 -9.41 -38.26 9.06
C GLU A 238 -10.53 -37.25 9.34
N VAL A 239 -10.36 -36.05 8.80
CA VAL A 239 -11.34 -34.96 8.91
C VAL A 239 -12.33 -35.06 7.75
N GLN A 240 -13.61 -35.13 8.09
CA GLN A 240 -14.70 -35.16 7.10
C GLN A 240 -15.04 -33.74 6.64
N ARG A 241 -15.20 -32.79 7.59
CA ARG A 241 -15.58 -31.41 7.33
C ARG A 241 -15.07 -30.48 8.41
N ILE A 242 -14.71 -29.25 8.01
CA ILE A 242 -14.47 -28.14 8.92
C ILE A 242 -15.41 -27.01 8.56
N GLY A 243 -16.07 -26.46 9.57
CA GLY A 243 -16.96 -25.31 9.43
C GLY A 243 -16.66 -24.25 10.47
N LEU A 244 -16.95 -23.01 10.14
CA LEU A 244 -16.95 -21.90 11.08
C LEU A 244 -18.07 -22.15 12.11
N LYS A 245 -17.74 -22.02 13.40
CA LYS A 245 -18.72 -22.03 14.49
C LYS A 245 -19.08 -20.63 14.95
N ALA A 246 -18.07 -19.78 15.13
CA ALA A 246 -18.25 -18.39 15.54
C ALA A 246 -17.09 -17.54 15.06
N HIS A 247 -17.39 -16.28 14.76
CA HIS A 247 -16.36 -15.26 14.57
C HIS A 247 -15.81 -14.85 15.94
N GLY A 248 -14.50 -14.65 16.01
CA GLY A 248 -13.82 -14.19 17.22
C GLY A 248 -13.35 -12.75 17.11
N ALA A 249 -12.91 -12.21 18.23
CA ALA A 249 -12.34 -10.89 18.31
C ALA A 249 -10.90 -10.85 17.74
N SER A 250 -10.42 -9.65 17.49
CA SER A 250 -9.02 -9.41 17.13
C SER A 250 -8.09 -9.83 18.28
N THR A 251 -7.02 -10.52 17.94
CA THR A 251 -5.96 -10.90 18.89
C THR A 251 -4.77 -9.96 18.87
N LEU A 252 -4.83 -8.93 18.04
CA LEU A 252 -3.73 -7.97 17.82
C LEU A 252 -3.92 -6.64 18.57
N GLY A 253 -4.99 -6.52 19.36
CA GLY A 253 -5.39 -5.27 20.00
C GLY A 253 -6.04 -4.28 19.04
N GLY A 254 -6.33 -3.09 19.54
CA GLY A 254 -6.90 -2.01 18.78
C GLY A 254 -5.99 -1.55 17.61
N ARG A 255 -6.55 -0.77 16.72
CA ARG A 255 -5.81 -0.12 15.65
C ARG A 255 -5.68 1.35 15.92
N LYS A 256 -4.47 1.83 16.06
CA LYS A 256 -4.21 3.26 16.21
C LYS A 256 -4.64 3.99 14.95
N VAL A 257 -5.34 5.09 15.15
CA VAL A 257 -5.91 5.90 14.07
C VAL A 257 -5.41 7.32 14.20
N TRP A 258 -4.97 7.87 13.11
CA TRP A 258 -4.57 9.27 12.97
C TRP A 258 -5.45 9.94 11.92
N PHE A 259 -5.60 11.24 12.00
CA PHE A 259 -6.25 12.05 11.00
C PHE A 259 -5.23 12.95 10.30
N ASP A 260 -5.01 12.71 9.04
CA ASP A 260 -4.18 13.56 8.21
C ASP A 260 -5.04 14.74 7.72
N ARG A 261 -4.75 15.93 8.26
CA ARG A 261 -5.49 17.17 7.93
C ARG A 261 -5.18 17.70 6.53
N ASP A 262 -4.02 17.34 5.97
CA ASP A 262 -3.60 17.84 4.66
C ASP A 262 -4.34 17.16 3.52
N ILE A 263 -4.62 15.87 3.68
CA ILE A 263 -5.34 15.06 2.70
C ILE A 263 -6.76 14.69 3.14
N LEU A 264 -7.21 15.17 4.33
CA LEU A 264 -8.53 14.92 4.92
C LEU A 264 -8.90 13.42 4.98
N ARG A 265 -7.96 12.58 5.39
CA ARG A 265 -8.14 11.13 5.47
C ARG A 265 -7.71 10.57 6.82
N LEU A 266 -8.31 9.41 7.18
CA LEU A 266 -7.83 8.60 8.29
C LEU A 266 -6.55 7.87 7.85
N ASP A 267 -5.51 8.03 8.66
CA ASP A 267 -4.24 7.33 8.51
C ASP A 267 -4.06 6.27 9.59
N PHE A 268 -3.35 5.21 9.26
CA PHE A 268 -3.09 4.08 10.16
C PHE A 268 -1.60 3.79 10.33
N ASP A 269 -0.76 4.58 9.68
CA ASP A 269 0.69 4.40 9.63
C ASP A 269 1.45 5.43 10.51
N GLY A 270 0.72 6.32 11.16
CA GLY A 270 1.28 7.27 12.13
C GLY A 270 1.44 8.69 11.61
N HIS A 271 0.78 9.04 10.50
CA HIS A 271 0.83 10.39 9.94
C HIS A 271 -0.40 11.21 10.38
N GLY A 272 -0.16 12.43 10.84
CA GLY A 272 -1.20 13.35 11.25
C GLY A 272 -1.50 13.36 12.76
N GLU A 273 -2.70 13.78 13.12
CA GLU A 273 -3.16 13.90 14.51
C GLU A 273 -3.67 12.56 15.03
N TYR A 274 -3.17 12.10 16.18
CA TYR A 274 -3.62 10.87 16.81
C TYR A 274 -5.05 11.01 17.34
N LEU A 275 -5.95 10.16 16.87
CA LEU A 275 -7.37 10.16 17.28
C LEU A 275 -7.69 9.15 18.38
N GLY A 276 -6.91 8.07 18.50
CA GLY A 276 -7.16 7.01 19.47
C GLY A 276 -6.84 5.61 18.95
N GLU A 277 -7.17 4.62 19.79
CA GLU A 277 -6.95 3.19 19.50
C GLU A 277 -8.25 2.42 19.61
#